data_1f5aef42713f015e187ca944fb66a463
#
_entry.id   1f5aef42713f015e187ca944fb66a463
#
_cell.length_a   1.000
_cell.length_b   1.000
_cell.length_c   1.000
_cell.angle_alpha   90.00
_cell.angle_beta   90.00
_cell.angle_gamma   90.00
#
_symmetry.space_group_name_H-M   'P 1'
#
loop_
_entity.id
_entity.type
_entity.pdbx_description
1 polymer ?
#
loop_
_entity_poly.entity_id
_entity_poly.type
_entity_poly.pdbx_seq_one_letter_code
_entity_poly.pdbx_strand_id
1 'polypeptide(L)'
;MYLIEPVKTKKQLKQFVKFQLDLYKGCEYFVPPFASDEMLNLDPSRSPYQRLGATAQCFLCRDNSGRIVGRVCGIVSHLYNEKNNEKRVRVSRFDCIDDAEVAKLLFEAVENWGREQGMEEIHGPLGFTDMEREGLLIEGFDTISTLNTQYYYPYFEKMFVDNGYQKEVDWIEYRFWRTKSSDARTGRLSD
;
A
#
# COMPACT_ATOMS: atom_id res chain seq x y z
N MET A 1 9.25 -12.43 -19.85
CA MET A 1 10.05 -12.79 -18.66
C MET A 1 10.20 -11.53 -17.82
N TYR A 2 9.88 -11.62 -16.55
CA TYR A 2 9.96 -10.50 -15.61
C TYR A 2 11.07 -10.76 -14.58
N LEU A 3 11.62 -9.71 -14.00
CA LEU A 3 12.66 -9.77 -12.98
C LEU A 3 12.21 -8.99 -11.75
N ILE A 4 12.24 -9.63 -10.59
CA ILE A 4 12.05 -8.98 -9.29
C ILE A 4 13.41 -8.56 -8.74
N GLU A 5 13.52 -7.30 -8.31
CA GLU A 5 14.71 -6.78 -7.65
C GLU A 5 14.36 -6.09 -6.32
N PRO A 6 15.10 -6.34 -5.24
CA PRO A 6 14.94 -5.59 -4.00
C PRO A 6 15.46 -4.16 -4.18
N VAL A 7 14.74 -3.19 -3.61
CA VAL A 7 15.15 -1.78 -3.57
C VAL A 7 16.25 -1.61 -2.52
N LYS A 8 17.46 -1.28 -2.97
CA LYS A 8 18.65 -1.13 -2.10
C LYS A 8 19.26 0.28 -2.14
N THR A 9 18.91 1.06 -3.16
CA THR A 9 19.50 2.38 -3.38
C THR A 9 18.43 3.48 -3.37
N LYS A 10 18.85 4.69 -3.01
CA LYS A 10 17.98 5.87 -3.08
C LYS A 10 17.43 6.14 -4.49
N LYS A 11 18.19 5.77 -5.54
CA LYS A 11 17.74 5.88 -6.93
C LYS A 11 16.57 4.90 -7.19
N GLN A 12 16.71 3.65 -6.77
CA GLN A 12 15.62 2.66 -6.89
C GLN A 12 14.39 3.05 -6.05
N LEU A 13 14.60 3.59 -4.84
CA LEU A 13 13.50 4.07 -4.01
C LEU A 13 12.73 5.21 -4.69
N LYS A 14 13.42 6.16 -5.34
CA LYS A 14 12.76 7.18 -6.16
C LYS A 14 11.95 6.57 -7.31
N GLN A 15 12.48 5.54 -7.96
CA GLN A 15 11.77 4.82 -9.02
C GLN A 15 10.54 4.10 -8.47
N PHE A 16 10.65 3.48 -7.31
CA PHE A 16 9.56 2.82 -6.59
C PHE A 16 8.42 3.80 -6.30
N VAL A 17 8.70 4.95 -5.73
CA VAL A 17 7.69 5.97 -5.44
C VAL A 17 7.08 6.53 -6.74
N LYS A 18 7.92 6.81 -7.73
CA LYS A 18 7.48 7.36 -9.02
C LYS A 18 6.56 6.42 -9.80
N PHE A 19 6.76 5.10 -9.71
CA PHE A 19 5.98 4.12 -10.46
C PHE A 19 4.49 4.25 -10.22
N GLN A 20 4.03 4.45 -8.98
CA GLN A 20 2.61 4.66 -8.69
C GLN A 20 2.06 5.88 -9.41
N LEU A 21 2.78 7.01 -9.38
CA LEU A 21 2.35 8.23 -10.04
C LEU A 21 2.26 8.06 -11.55
N ASP A 22 3.15 7.26 -12.12
CA ASP A 22 3.13 6.95 -13.56
C ASP A 22 1.97 5.99 -13.91
N LEU A 23 1.70 4.99 -13.07
CA LEU A 23 0.63 4.01 -13.26
C LEU A 23 -0.76 4.67 -13.27
N TYR A 24 -1.00 5.58 -12.34
CA TYR A 24 -2.30 6.28 -12.21
C TYR A 24 -2.35 7.61 -12.94
N LYS A 25 -1.38 7.89 -13.81
CA LYS A 25 -1.34 9.14 -14.56
C LYS A 25 -2.60 9.31 -15.45
N GLY A 26 -3.34 10.38 -15.20
CA GLY A 26 -4.59 10.68 -15.91
C GLY A 26 -5.84 10.06 -15.29
N CYS A 27 -5.72 9.31 -14.20
CA CYS A 27 -6.86 8.87 -13.40
C CYS A 27 -7.36 10.02 -12.52
N GLU A 28 -8.57 10.50 -12.77
CA GLU A 28 -9.18 11.62 -12.03
C GLU A 28 -9.59 11.26 -10.60
N TYR A 29 -9.71 9.96 -10.30
CA TYR A 29 -10.13 9.46 -8.99
C TYR A 29 -8.97 9.17 -8.06
N PHE A 30 -7.75 9.10 -8.59
CA PHE A 30 -6.55 8.84 -7.82
C PHE A 30 -6.01 10.12 -7.16
N VAL A 31 -5.91 10.11 -5.83
CA VAL A 31 -5.24 11.18 -5.06
C VAL A 31 -3.80 10.73 -4.78
N PRO A 32 -2.79 11.36 -5.39
CA PRO A 32 -1.40 10.94 -5.17
C PRO A 32 -0.94 11.21 -3.73
N PRO A 33 -0.13 10.31 -3.15
CA PRO A 33 0.56 10.60 -1.90
C PRO A 33 1.64 11.68 -2.10
N PHE A 34 2.05 12.33 -1.02
CA PHE A 34 3.23 13.18 -1.07
C PHE A 34 4.48 12.33 -1.25
N ALA A 35 5.16 12.51 -2.39
CA ALA A 35 6.37 11.73 -2.72
C ALA A 35 7.49 11.90 -1.68
N SER A 36 7.57 13.07 -1.01
CA SER A 36 8.51 13.32 0.08
C SER A 36 8.26 12.40 1.27
N ASP A 37 7.01 12.18 1.62
CA ASP A 37 6.60 11.39 2.77
C ASP A 37 6.79 9.90 2.50
N GLU A 38 6.43 9.44 1.29
CA GLU A 38 6.71 8.08 0.84
C GLU A 38 8.22 7.80 0.86
N MET A 39 9.04 8.73 0.35
CA MET A 39 10.49 8.62 0.40
C MET A 39 11.04 8.59 1.83
N LEU A 40 10.43 9.35 2.75
CA LEU A 40 10.83 9.37 4.16
C LEU A 40 10.45 8.06 4.86
N ASN A 41 9.22 7.61 4.69
CA ASN A 41 8.67 6.45 5.38
C ASN A 41 9.37 5.14 4.95
N LEU A 42 9.82 5.06 3.70
CA LEU A 42 10.44 3.86 3.14
C LEU A 42 11.98 3.88 3.18
N ASP A 43 12.62 5.01 3.48
CA ASP A 43 14.09 5.09 3.61
C ASP A 43 14.54 4.47 4.94
N PRO A 44 15.26 3.33 4.96
CA PRO A 44 15.65 2.66 6.19
C PRO A 44 16.45 3.53 7.16
N SER A 45 17.20 4.52 6.65
CA SER A 45 18.02 5.40 7.47
C SER A 45 17.22 6.54 8.12
N ARG A 46 16.02 6.84 7.63
CA ARG A 46 15.23 8.03 7.98
C ARG A 46 13.84 7.73 8.50
N SER A 47 13.30 6.57 8.16
CA SER A 47 11.92 6.18 8.49
C SER A 47 11.65 6.25 10.00
N PRO A 48 10.62 6.99 10.43
CA PRO A 48 10.22 6.99 11.84
C PRO A 48 9.73 5.61 12.28
N TYR A 49 9.07 4.88 11.41
CA TYR A 49 8.51 3.55 11.70
C TYR A 49 9.59 2.50 11.90
N GLN A 50 10.64 2.53 11.07
CA GLN A 50 11.75 1.58 11.21
C GLN A 50 12.60 1.89 12.44
N ARG A 51 12.70 3.16 12.86
CA ARG A 51 13.31 3.54 14.13
C ARG A 51 12.53 3.01 15.35
N LEU A 52 11.23 2.84 15.21
CA LEU A 52 10.34 2.28 16.23
C LEU A 52 10.23 0.75 16.15
N GLY A 53 11.11 0.08 15.40
CA GLY A 53 11.19 -1.38 15.36
C GLY A 53 10.35 -2.04 14.27
N ALA A 54 9.91 -1.32 13.23
CA ALA A 54 9.41 -1.97 12.03
C ALA A 54 10.56 -2.34 11.08
N THR A 55 10.38 -3.38 10.29
CA THR A 55 11.28 -3.74 9.18
C THR A 55 10.50 -3.68 7.88
N ALA A 56 11.11 -3.16 6.81
CA ALA A 56 10.46 -3.08 5.51
C ALA A 56 11.43 -3.38 4.37
N GLN A 57 10.96 -4.07 3.33
CA GLN A 57 11.67 -4.31 2.10
C GLN A 57 10.77 -4.03 0.90
N CYS A 58 11.18 -3.10 0.07
CA CYS A 58 10.51 -2.79 -1.19
C CYS A 58 11.10 -3.61 -2.34
N PHE A 59 10.24 -3.97 -3.30
CA PHE A 59 10.61 -4.70 -4.50
C PHE A 59 10.06 -4.00 -5.74
N LEU A 60 10.81 -4.05 -6.83
CA LEU A 60 10.42 -3.63 -8.16
C LEU A 60 10.35 -4.83 -9.09
N CYS A 61 9.33 -4.88 -9.94
CA CYS A 61 9.24 -5.81 -11.05
C CYS A 61 9.59 -5.09 -12.35
N ARG A 62 10.50 -5.68 -13.13
CA ARG A 62 10.91 -5.15 -14.45
C ARG A 62 10.61 -6.14 -15.56
N ASP A 63 10.24 -5.61 -16.72
CA ASP A 63 10.17 -6.38 -17.96
C ASP A 63 11.54 -6.53 -18.63
N ASN A 64 11.59 -7.29 -19.71
CA ASN A 64 12.83 -7.57 -20.47
C ASN A 64 13.50 -6.32 -21.04
N SER A 65 12.78 -5.20 -21.16
CA SER A 65 13.34 -3.91 -21.61
C SER A 65 13.94 -3.10 -20.45
N GLY A 66 13.78 -3.59 -19.20
CA GLY A 66 14.18 -2.89 -17.99
C GLY A 66 13.16 -1.86 -17.48
N ARG A 67 11.97 -1.79 -18.12
CA ARG A 67 10.88 -0.90 -17.66
C ARG A 67 10.26 -1.49 -16.38
N ILE A 68 9.97 -0.64 -15.41
CA ILE A 68 9.23 -1.04 -14.21
C ILE A 68 7.78 -1.28 -14.60
N VAL A 69 7.25 -2.43 -14.21
CA VAL A 69 5.89 -2.89 -14.48
C VAL A 69 5.10 -3.19 -13.21
N GLY A 70 5.76 -3.18 -12.04
CA GLY A 70 5.12 -3.34 -10.76
C GLY A 70 6.03 -3.01 -9.59
N ARG A 71 5.42 -2.82 -8.43
CA ARG A 71 6.08 -2.56 -7.15
C ARG A 71 5.30 -3.18 -6.01
N VAL A 72 5.99 -3.54 -4.94
CA VAL A 72 5.38 -3.96 -3.66
C VAL A 72 6.36 -3.72 -2.52
N CYS A 73 5.84 -3.51 -1.31
CA CYS A 73 6.64 -3.45 -0.10
C CYS A 73 6.13 -4.48 0.92
N GLY A 74 7.02 -5.30 1.47
CA GLY A 74 6.75 -6.09 2.65
C GLY A 74 7.09 -5.27 3.91
N ILE A 75 6.23 -5.34 4.92
CA ILE A 75 6.44 -4.67 6.22
C ILE A 75 6.21 -5.67 7.34
N VAL A 76 7.14 -5.74 8.28
CA VAL A 76 6.98 -6.46 9.56
C VAL A 76 6.95 -5.44 10.68
N SER A 77 5.82 -5.34 11.37
CA SER A 77 5.67 -4.52 12.57
C SER A 77 5.93 -5.40 13.79
N HIS A 78 7.18 -5.44 14.25
CA HIS A 78 7.58 -6.34 15.36
C HIS A 78 6.80 -6.06 16.65
N LEU A 79 6.60 -4.80 17.00
CA LEU A 79 5.83 -4.41 18.19
C LEU A 79 4.36 -4.85 18.11
N TYR A 80 3.75 -4.74 16.93
CA TYR A 80 2.38 -5.20 16.72
C TYR A 80 2.28 -6.73 16.84
N ASN A 81 3.17 -7.44 16.16
CA ASN A 81 3.21 -8.90 16.18
C ASN A 81 3.45 -9.44 17.60
N GLU A 82 4.39 -8.85 18.34
CA GLU A 82 4.66 -9.22 19.74
C GLU A 82 3.44 -8.97 20.63
N LYS A 83 2.84 -7.78 20.53
CA LYS A 83 1.65 -7.41 21.33
C LYS A 83 0.47 -8.35 21.10
N ASN A 84 0.25 -8.78 19.86
CA ASN A 84 -0.90 -9.60 19.47
C ASN A 84 -0.57 -11.10 19.41
N ASN A 85 0.68 -11.49 19.69
CA ASN A 85 1.18 -12.86 19.55
C ASN A 85 0.96 -13.41 18.14
N GLU A 86 1.27 -12.61 17.13
CA GLU A 86 1.11 -12.90 15.71
C GLU A 86 2.47 -12.96 15.01
N LYS A 87 2.52 -13.63 13.85
CA LYS A 87 3.68 -13.68 12.96
C LYS A 87 3.27 -13.25 11.56
N ARG A 88 2.89 -11.99 11.42
CA ARG A 88 2.33 -11.43 10.19
C ARG A 88 3.32 -10.51 9.48
N VAL A 89 3.46 -10.70 8.16
CA VAL A 89 4.02 -9.72 7.24
C VAL A 89 2.88 -8.98 6.54
N ARG A 90 3.02 -7.68 6.36
CA ARG A 90 2.05 -6.85 5.64
C ARG A 90 2.47 -6.70 4.18
N VAL A 91 1.53 -6.93 3.25
CA VAL A 91 1.64 -6.44 1.88
C VAL A 91 1.28 -4.96 1.89
N SER A 92 2.15 -4.14 1.36
CA SER A 92 1.98 -2.70 1.29
C SER A 92 2.38 -2.17 -0.08
N ARG A 93 1.80 -1.05 -0.50
CA ARG A 93 2.18 -0.35 -1.73
C ARG A 93 2.25 -1.27 -2.96
N PHE A 94 1.30 -2.20 -3.03
CA PHE A 94 1.17 -3.11 -4.15
C PHE A 94 0.54 -2.38 -5.34
N ASP A 95 1.28 -2.20 -6.40
CA ASP A 95 0.83 -1.60 -7.65
C ASP A 95 1.51 -2.32 -8.83
N CYS A 96 0.76 -2.69 -9.86
CA CYS A 96 1.31 -3.24 -11.09
C CYS A 96 0.42 -2.97 -12.30
N ILE A 97 0.95 -3.21 -13.49
CA ILE A 97 0.14 -3.28 -14.71
C ILE A 97 -0.85 -4.45 -14.62
N ASP A 98 -1.90 -4.45 -15.44
CA ASP A 98 -2.86 -5.56 -15.53
C ASP A 98 -2.20 -6.80 -16.17
N ASP A 99 -1.42 -7.53 -15.36
CA ASP A 99 -0.70 -8.73 -15.74
C ASP A 99 -0.57 -9.68 -14.54
N ALA A 100 -1.19 -10.85 -14.65
CA ALA A 100 -1.26 -11.84 -13.57
C ALA A 100 0.12 -12.43 -13.20
N GLU A 101 1.07 -12.54 -14.14
CA GLU A 101 2.42 -13.02 -13.85
C GLU A 101 3.19 -11.99 -13.02
N VAL A 102 3.02 -10.70 -13.33
CA VAL A 102 3.64 -9.61 -12.56
C VAL A 102 3.10 -9.59 -11.14
N ALA A 103 1.77 -9.70 -10.97
CA ALA A 103 1.14 -9.74 -9.65
C ALA A 103 1.65 -10.92 -8.82
N LYS A 104 1.66 -12.12 -9.39
CA LYS A 104 2.17 -13.34 -8.75
C LYS A 104 3.61 -13.18 -8.26
N LEU A 105 4.51 -12.70 -9.11
CA LEU A 105 5.91 -12.51 -8.75
C LEU A 105 6.11 -11.49 -7.62
N LEU A 106 5.29 -10.44 -7.58
CA LEU A 106 5.32 -9.45 -6.51
C LEU A 106 4.85 -10.03 -5.17
N PHE A 107 3.75 -10.82 -5.17
CA PHE A 107 3.30 -11.51 -3.96
C PHE A 107 4.36 -12.52 -3.46
N GLU A 108 4.87 -13.37 -4.34
CA GLU A 108 5.93 -14.32 -4.01
C GLU A 108 7.16 -13.64 -3.40
N ALA A 109 7.52 -12.44 -3.87
CA ALA A 109 8.64 -11.69 -3.32
C ALA A 109 8.41 -11.30 -1.85
N VAL A 110 7.22 -10.80 -1.52
CA VAL A 110 6.87 -10.44 -0.13
C VAL A 110 6.71 -11.67 0.75
N GLU A 111 6.09 -12.73 0.24
CA GLU A 111 5.92 -13.99 0.97
C GLU A 111 7.28 -14.63 1.32
N ASN A 112 8.19 -14.72 0.34
CA ASN A 112 9.52 -15.28 0.56
C ASN A 112 10.31 -14.44 1.58
N TRP A 113 10.30 -13.12 1.42
CA TRP A 113 10.93 -12.23 2.38
C TRP A 113 10.29 -12.34 3.77
N GLY A 114 8.96 -12.44 3.85
CA GLY A 114 8.23 -12.65 5.11
C GLY A 114 8.65 -13.95 5.81
N ARG A 115 8.79 -15.05 5.06
CA ARG A 115 9.31 -16.32 5.59
C ARG A 115 10.74 -16.19 6.11
N GLU A 116 11.61 -15.45 5.40
CA GLU A 116 12.98 -15.15 5.86
C GLU A 116 12.99 -14.33 7.17
N GLN A 117 11.96 -13.50 7.39
CA GLN A 117 11.76 -12.76 8.65
C GLN A 117 11.06 -13.59 9.75
N GLY A 118 10.75 -14.87 9.50
CA GLY A 118 10.06 -15.74 10.44
C GLY A 118 8.55 -15.52 10.54
N MET A 119 7.95 -14.90 9.53
CA MET A 119 6.51 -14.68 9.47
C MET A 119 5.80 -15.90 8.87
N GLU A 120 4.59 -16.17 9.34
CA GLU A 120 3.77 -17.32 8.96
C GLU A 120 2.51 -16.93 8.18
N GLU A 121 2.07 -15.67 8.32
CA GLU A 121 0.88 -15.12 7.69
C GLU A 121 1.23 -13.84 6.90
N ILE A 122 0.46 -13.59 5.85
CA ILE A 122 0.54 -12.37 5.06
C ILE A 122 -0.82 -11.66 5.09
N HIS A 123 -0.80 -10.34 5.33
CA HIS A 123 -1.99 -9.52 5.52
C HIS A 123 -1.86 -8.20 4.76
N GLY A 124 -2.93 -7.68 4.21
CA GLY A 124 -2.90 -6.40 3.52
C GLY A 124 -3.94 -6.26 2.39
N PRO A 125 -3.92 -5.15 1.70
CA PRO A 125 -2.93 -4.04 1.73
C PRO A 125 -2.97 -3.20 3.00
N LEU A 126 -1.83 -3.06 3.67
CA LEU A 126 -1.70 -2.27 4.91
C LEU A 126 -0.39 -1.47 4.93
N GLY A 127 -0.40 -0.28 5.53
CA GLY A 127 0.78 0.53 5.79
C GLY A 127 1.55 0.13 7.07
N PHE A 128 2.45 1.01 7.51
CA PHE A 128 3.13 0.84 8.81
C PHE A 128 2.16 0.98 10.00
N THR A 129 1.13 1.81 9.83
CA THR A 129 0.09 2.08 10.84
C THR A 129 -1.26 2.19 10.16
N ASP A 130 -2.33 2.14 10.96
CA ASP A 130 -3.73 2.38 10.58
C ASP A 130 -4.02 3.83 10.15
N MET A 131 -3.06 4.74 10.31
CA MET A 131 -3.14 6.11 9.81
C MET A 131 -2.62 6.26 8.37
N GLU A 132 -2.01 5.21 7.82
CA GLU A 132 -1.60 5.17 6.41
C GLU A 132 -2.73 4.60 5.54
N ARG A 133 -2.53 4.64 4.22
CA ARG A 133 -3.47 4.06 3.28
C ARG A 133 -3.51 2.55 3.43
N GLU A 134 -4.72 2.03 3.57
CA GLU A 134 -4.96 0.61 3.74
C GLU A 134 -6.19 0.15 2.96
N GLY A 135 -6.33 -1.16 2.84
CA GLY A 135 -7.43 -1.80 2.13
C GLY A 135 -7.26 -1.84 0.62
N LEU A 136 -8.05 -2.64 -0.01
CA LEU A 136 -8.18 -2.78 -1.46
C LEU A 136 -9.52 -2.21 -1.90
N LEU A 137 -9.52 -1.28 -2.84
CA LEU A 137 -10.76 -0.74 -3.39
C LEU A 137 -11.48 -1.82 -4.18
N ILE A 138 -12.72 -2.12 -3.80
CA ILE A 138 -13.59 -3.12 -4.46
C ILE A 138 -14.88 -2.52 -5.01
N GLU A 139 -15.27 -1.33 -4.52
CA GLU A 139 -16.44 -0.58 -4.98
C GLU A 139 -16.15 0.92 -4.99
N GLY A 140 -16.87 1.70 -5.81
CA GLY A 140 -16.71 3.16 -5.88
C GLY A 140 -15.53 3.62 -6.75
N PHE A 141 -15.18 2.88 -7.79
CA PHE A 141 -14.09 3.19 -8.73
C PHE A 141 -14.26 4.53 -9.47
N ASP A 142 -15.45 5.08 -9.50
CA ASP A 142 -15.83 6.38 -10.05
C ASP A 142 -15.89 7.50 -9.00
N THR A 143 -15.35 7.24 -7.83
CA THR A 143 -15.32 8.20 -6.71
C THR A 143 -13.88 8.58 -6.37
N ILE A 144 -13.64 9.88 -6.18
CA ILE A 144 -12.31 10.37 -5.80
C ILE A 144 -11.94 9.81 -4.42
N SER A 145 -10.76 9.19 -4.31
CA SER A 145 -10.27 8.65 -3.05
C SER A 145 -9.97 9.74 -2.03
N THR A 146 -10.07 9.42 -0.74
CA THR A 146 -9.64 10.33 0.32
C THR A 146 -8.12 10.26 0.53
N LEU A 147 -7.61 11.06 1.46
CA LEU A 147 -6.18 11.02 1.80
C LEU A 147 -5.74 9.66 2.37
N ASN A 148 -6.65 9.00 3.11
CA ASN A 148 -6.36 7.77 3.86
C ASN A 148 -6.74 6.50 3.09
N THR A 149 -7.42 6.61 1.95
CA THR A 149 -7.80 5.46 1.13
C THR A 149 -6.97 5.38 -0.14
N GLN A 150 -6.64 4.16 -0.52
CA GLN A 150 -5.90 3.89 -1.74
C GLN A 150 -6.88 3.66 -2.88
N TYR A 151 -6.67 4.37 -3.99
CA TYR A 151 -7.35 4.03 -5.24
C TYR A 151 -6.67 2.82 -5.89
N TYR A 152 -7.50 1.91 -6.40
CA TYR A 152 -7.07 0.77 -7.21
C TYR A 152 -7.91 0.66 -8.47
N TYR A 153 -7.33 0.17 -9.55
CA TYR A 153 -8.10 -0.22 -10.72
C TYR A 153 -8.89 -1.52 -10.46
N PRO A 154 -10.03 -1.76 -11.14
CA PRO A 154 -10.88 -2.93 -10.88
C PRO A 154 -10.18 -4.30 -10.99
N TYR A 155 -9.10 -4.40 -11.76
CA TYR A 155 -8.39 -5.66 -11.94
C TYR A 155 -7.61 -6.13 -10.71
N PHE A 156 -7.33 -5.26 -9.74
CA PHE A 156 -6.52 -5.62 -8.57
C PHE A 156 -7.20 -6.65 -7.66
N GLU A 157 -8.52 -6.58 -7.48
CA GLU A 157 -9.24 -7.57 -6.66
C GLU A 157 -8.99 -9.00 -7.17
N LYS A 158 -9.13 -9.18 -8.50
CA LYS A 158 -8.87 -10.48 -9.12
C LYS A 158 -7.44 -10.96 -8.89
N MET A 159 -6.45 -10.07 -8.90
CA MET A 159 -5.05 -10.42 -8.64
C MET A 159 -4.85 -10.97 -7.23
N PHE A 160 -5.50 -10.38 -6.21
CA PHE A 160 -5.44 -10.91 -4.84
C PHE A 160 -6.10 -12.28 -4.75
N VAL A 161 -7.31 -12.43 -5.27
CA VAL A 161 -8.07 -13.68 -5.23
C VAL A 161 -7.36 -14.81 -5.97
N ASP A 162 -6.84 -14.56 -7.17
CA ASP A 162 -6.13 -15.55 -7.99
C ASP A 162 -4.81 -16.02 -7.33
N ASN A 163 -4.23 -15.22 -6.44
CA ASN A 163 -3.04 -15.57 -5.67
C ASN A 163 -3.35 -16.14 -4.27
N GLY A 164 -4.62 -16.50 -4.01
CA GLY A 164 -5.03 -17.21 -2.81
C GLY A 164 -5.34 -16.33 -1.60
N TYR A 165 -5.38 -15.01 -1.77
CA TYR A 165 -5.77 -14.10 -0.69
C TYR A 165 -7.28 -14.14 -0.47
N GLN A 166 -7.70 -14.03 0.78
CA GLN A 166 -9.10 -14.01 1.18
C GLN A 166 -9.43 -12.70 1.88
N LYS A 167 -10.63 -12.20 1.65
CA LYS A 167 -11.12 -10.99 2.31
C LYS A 167 -11.29 -11.25 3.81
N GLU A 168 -10.75 -10.36 4.65
CA GLU A 168 -10.85 -10.44 6.09
C GLU A 168 -11.89 -9.46 6.64
N VAL A 169 -11.91 -8.23 6.17
CA VAL A 169 -12.80 -7.17 6.66
C VAL A 169 -13.23 -6.23 5.54
N ASP A 170 -14.43 -5.65 5.67
CA ASP A 170 -14.88 -4.56 4.82
C ASP A 170 -14.73 -3.22 5.53
N TRP A 171 -14.14 -2.25 4.83
CA TRP A 171 -14.06 -0.86 5.23
C TRP A 171 -15.06 -0.06 4.41
N ILE A 172 -15.90 0.74 5.05
CA ILE A 172 -16.93 1.53 4.39
C ILE A 172 -16.65 3.01 4.59
N GLU A 173 -16.52 3.76 3.50
CA GLU A 173 -16.44 5.20 3.54
C GLU A 173 -17.84 5.83 3.49
N TYR A 174 -18.06 6.82 4.36
CA TYR A 174 -19.28 7.61 4.36
C TYR A 174 -18.98 9.05 3.99
N ARG A 175 -19.78 9.64 3.07
CA ARG A 175 -19.80 11.08 2.79
C ARG A 175 -20.95 11.73 3.53
N PHE A 176 -20.61 12.76 4.30
CA PHE A 176 -21.60 13.58 4.96
C PHE A 176 -21.60 14.99 4.35
N TRP A 177 -22.78 15.46 3.99
CA TRP A 177 -22.96 16.84 3.53
C TRP A 177 -23.35 17.70 4.72
N ARG A 178 -22.63 18.79 4.91
CA ARG A 178 -22.96 19.80 5.92
C ARG A 178 -24.28 20.47 5.53
N THR A 179 -25.30 20.37 6.38
CA THR A 179 -26.60 21.06 6.19
C THR A 179 -26.62 22.38 6.95
N LYS A 180 -27.46 23.34 6.51
CA LYS A 180 -27.63 24.64 7.20
C LYS A 180 -28.00 24.50 8.69
N SER A 181 -28.66 23.42 9.09
CA SER A 181 -28.99 23.14 10.50
C SER A 181 -27.77 22.72 11.34
N SER A 182 -26.71 22.21 10.72
CA SER A 182 -25.47 21.88 11.42
C SER A 182 -24.62 23.13 11.73
N ASP A 183 -24.80 24.22 10.97
CA ASP A 183 -24.07 25.48 11.20
C ASP A 183 -24.52 26.16 12.49
N ALA A 184 -25.81 26.03 12.86
CA ALA A 184 -26.36 26.60 14.10
C ALA A 184 -25.87 25.87 15.38
N ARG A 185 -25.43 24.58 15.26
CA ARG A 185 -24.87 23.82 16.38
C ARG A 185 -23.36 24.01 16.57
N THR A 186 -22.63 24.17 15.48
CA THR A 186 -21.17 24.43 15.54
C THR A 186 -20.84 25.84 16.01
N GLY A 187 -21.70 26.86 15.74
CA GLY A 187 -21.53 28.22 16.26
C GLY A 187 -21.73 28.35 17.78
N ARG A 188 -22.31 27.33 18.46
CA ARG A 188 -22.49 27.35 19.92
C ARG A 188 -21.34 26.72 20.71
N LEU A 189 -20.34 26.16 20.03
CA LEU A 189 -19.16 25.55 20.68
C LEU A 189 -17.92 26.45 20.59
N SER A 190 -18.05 27.65 20.00
CA SER A 190 -16.95 28.62 19.84
C SER A 190 -17.11 29.86 20.70
N ASP A 191 -18.10 29.96 21.61
CA ASP A 191 -18.27 31.02 22.61
C ASP A 191 -17.82 30.47 24.03
#